data_a9859dc86624f7b5c0c6a7f2082c10d6
#
_entry.id   a9859dc86624f7b5c0c6a7f2082c10d6
#
_cell.length_a   1.000
_cell.length_b   1.000
_cell.length_c   1.000
_cell.angle_alpha   90.00
_cell.angle_beta   90.00
_cell.angle_gamma   90.00
#
_symmetry.space_group_name_H-M   'P 1'
#
loop_
_entity.id
_entity.type
_entity.pdbx_description
1 polymer ?
#
loop_
_entity_poly.entity_id
_entity_poly.type
_entity_poly.pdbx_seq_one_letter_code
_entity_poly.pdbx_strand_id
1 'polypeptide(L)'
;VILYSLPDEASIPACGLPAHILDYAMQRDALPTPIARGTGMPGDGSLPRQGIFVSPQQCLQLLANVLREVDSPDTSFMLGQHLLPGADPALSAALRHAASLEQALQILCQRSARLLPLLRPRLHAGDGQLVLYWTDSHGAPGLRPALVEMHMTAIVALVRWLGGRRLPWRFCFNRARPRHIEQHEVHLGGELRFDCQLDAMLLDAEWLTQPWPGADAGTCATALAGADDAGAALSLLDALYDYLLAEVRRSPTLESASAAFDVSPATLKRHLARYGTHFVAELDQVRTHVALYLFQSRRAGNEAVADYLGFHDAANFRRSFKRWTGLTPASLRASLAG
;
A
#
# COMPACT_ATOMS: atom_id res chain seq x y z
N VAL A 1 -19.38 -2.64 -15.26
CA VAL A 1 -18.01 -2.77 -15.80
C VAL A 1 -17.05 -2.12 -14.81
N ILE A 2 -16.02 -2.85 -14.40
CA ILE A 2 -14.97 -2.33 -13.51
C ILE A 2 -13.87 -1.72 -14.40
N LEU A 3 -13.62 -0.42 -14.22
CA LEU A 3 -12.56 0.29 -14.92
C LEU A 3 -11.22 0.13 -14.19
N TYR A 4 -10.13 0.02 -14.94
CA TYR A 4 -8.78 -0.11 -14.40
C TYR A 4 -7.73 0.45 -15.38
N SER A 5 -6.53 0.74 -14.87
CA SER A 5 -5.35 1.10 -15.67
C SER A 5 -4.32 -0.03 -15.70
N LEU A 6 -3.53 -0.05 -16.77
CA LEU A 6 -2.42 -0.98 -16.95
C LEU A 6 -1.08 -0.35 -16.52
N PRO A 7 -0.03 -1.15 -16.23
CA PRO A 7 1.21 -0.64 -15.62
C PRO A 7 2.05 0.25 -16.53
N ASP A 8 1.80 0.23 -17.84
CA ASP A 8 2.47 1.05 -18.86
C ASP A 8 1.66 2.30 -19.24
N GLU A 9 0.44 2.46 -18.74
CA GLU A 9 -0.36 3.66 -18.98
C GLU A 9 0.12 4.82 -18.11
N ALA A 10 0.29 5.98 -18.69
CA ALA A 10 0.72 7.19 -18.00
C ALA A 10 -0.41 7.69 -17.07
N SER A 11 -0.28 7.41 -15.79
CA SER A 11 -1.31 7.70 -14.78
C SER A 11 -0.79 8.47 -13.56
N ILE A 12 0.53 8.50 -13.34
CA ILE A 12 1.15 9.17 -12.19
C ILE A 12 1.62 10.56 -12.61
N PRO A 13 1.15 11.66 -11.98
CA PRO A 13 1.66 12.99 -12.25
C PRO A 13 3.17 13.06 -12.01
N ALA A 14 3.92 13.47 -13.02
CA ALA A 14 5.38 13.51 -12.95
C ALA A 14 5.89 14.55 -11.93
N CYS A 15 5.12 15.61 -11.66
CA CYS A 15 5.39 16.60 -10.61
C CYS A 15 5.11 16.13 -9.16
N GLY A 16 4.52 14.94 -9.00
CA GLY A 16 4.26 14.33 -7.69
C GLY A 16 5.41 13.42 -7.20
N LEU A 17 5.10 12.16 -6.96
CA LEU A 17 6.09 11.18 -6.47
C LEU A 17 7.37 11.09 -7.34
N PRO A 18 7.31 11.08 -8.70
CA PRO A 18 8.53 11.04 -9.50
C PRO A 18 9.44 12.25 -9.27
N ALA A 19 8.87 13.47 -9.21
CA ALA A 19 9.65 14.67 -8.91
C ALA A 19 10.29 14.62 -7.52
N HIS A 20 9.55 14.13 -6.53
CA HIS A 20 10.06 13.96 -5.16
C HIS A 20 11.24 12.97 -5.09
N ILE A 21 11.15 11.83 -5.80
CA ILE A 21 12.24 10.85 -5.87
C ILE A 21 13.47 11.46 -6.56
N LEU A 22 13.27 12.20 -7.65
CA LEU A 22 14.34 12.84 -8.38
C LEU A 22 15.03 13.94 -7.55
N ASP A 23 14.25 14.81 -6.90
CA ASP A 23 14.75 15.89 -6.04
C ASP A 23 15.60 15.33 -4.88
N TYR A 24 15.11 14.27 -4.22
CA TYR A 24 15.86 13.58 -3.17
C TYR A 24 17.23 13.09 -3.68
N ALA A 25 17.27 12.46 -4.85
CA ALA A 25 18.49 11.94 -5.42
C ALA A 25 19.48 13.07 -5.79
N MET A 26 18.98 14.17 -6.36
CA MET A 26 19.78 15.34 -6.67
C MET A 26 20.38 16.00 -5.43
N GLN A 27 19.63 16.06 -4.32
CA GLN A 27 20.14 16.56 -3.03
C GLN A 27 21.22 15.66 -2.42
N ARG A 28 21.38 14.43 -2.92
CA ARG A 28 22.41 13.45 -2.52
C ARG A 28 23.54 13.34 -3.55
N ASP A 29 23.67 14.34 -4.42
CA ASP A 29 24.69 14.44 -5.47
C ASP A 29 24.69 13.25 -6.48
N ALA A 30 23.54 12.55 -6.60
CA ALA A 30 23.41 11.47 -7.56
C ALA A 30 23.35 12.02 -8.99
N LEU A 31 24.02 11.34 -9.92
CA LEU A 31 24.11 11.79 -11.30
C LEU A 31 22.77 11.62 -12.03
N PRO A 32 22.27 12.66 -12.75
CA PRO A 32 20.95 12.60 -13.40
C PRO A 32 20.81 11.49 -14.44
N THR A 33 21.84 11.29 -15.28
CA THR A 33 21.80 10.32 -16.38
C THR A 33 21.58 8.87 -15.93
N PRO A 34 22.30 8.31 -14.92
CA PRO A 34 21.99 6.98 -14.38
C PRO A 34 20.60 6.88 -13.79
N ILE A 35 20.13 7.92 -13.08
CA ILE A 35 18.81 7.93 -12.45
C ILE A 35 17.69 7.91 -13.50
N ALA A 36 17.81 8.67 -14.57
CA ALA A 36 16.81 8.77 -15.63
C ALA A 36 16.79 7.55 -16.58
N ARG A 37 17.74 6.62 -16.47
CA ARG A 37 17.86 5.49 -17.41
C ARG A 37 16.62 4.60 -17.39
N GLY A 38 15.97 4.43 -18.54
CA GLY A 38 14.78 3.58 -18.71
C GLY A 38 13.49 4.17 -18.14
N THR A 39 13.49 5.42 -17.67
CA THR A 39 12.31 6.05 -17.06
C THR A 39 11.51 6.89 -18.06
N GLY A 40 12.08 7.21 -19.23
CA GLY A 40 11.49 8.19 -20.17
C GLY A 40 11.57 9.64 -19.70
N MET A 41 12.25 9.91 -18.57
CA MET A 41 12.45 11.26 -18.03
C MET A 41 13.72 11.90 -18.60
N PRO A 42 13.82 13.25 -18.60
CA PRO A 42 15.03 13.95 -19.03
C PRO A 42 16.24 13.55 -18.20
N GLY A 43 17.37 13.27 -18.85
CA GLY A 43 18.63 12.89 -18.19
C GLY A 43 19.47 14.07 -17.70
N ASP A 44 18.92 15.29 -17.73
CA ASP A 44 19.60 16.54 -17.30
C ASP A 44 19.28 16.93 -15.85
N GLY A 45 18.45 16.13 -15.16
CA GLY A 45 18.03 16.40 -13.78
C GLY A 45 16.93 17.46 -13.65
N SER A 46 16.36 17.94 -14.76
CA SER A 46 15.25 18.89 -14.70
C SER A 46 14.01 18.24 -14.09
N LEU A 47 13.37 18.95 -13.14
CA LEU A 47 12.12 18.48 -12.54
C LEU A 47 10.98 18.53 -13.57
N PRO A 48 10.12 17.49 -13.58
CA PRO A 48 8.99 17.44 -14.51
C PRO A 48 8.01 18.59 -14.29
N ARG A 49 7.50 19.13 -15.40
CA ARG A 49 6.49 20.19 -15.39
C ARG A 49 5.10 19.63 -15.07
N GLN A 50 4.20 20.52 -14.62
CA GLN A 50 2.78 20.19 -14.51
C GLN A 50 2.20 19.72 -15.84
N GLY A 51 1.24 18.79 -15.78
CA GLY A 51 0.57 18.23 -16.97
C GLY A 51 1.33 17.08 -17.65
N ILE A 52 2.52 16.71 -17.17
CA ILE A 52 3.25 15.52 -17.62
C ILE A 52 2.90 14.36 -16.69
N PHE A 53 2.60 13.20 -17.28
CA PHE A 53 2.34 11.95 -16.57
C PHE A 53 3.37 10.89 -16.96
N VAL A 54 3.72 10.04 -16.02
CA VAL A 54 4.55 8.85 -16.23
C VAL A 54 3.74 7.59 -15.90
N SER A 55 4.17 6.47 -16.46
CA SER A 55 3.58 5.19 -16.08
C SER A 55 4.10 4.71 -14.72
N PRO A 56 3.35 3.84 -14.01
CA PRO A 56 3.83 3.17 -12.81
C PRO A 56 5.18 2.46 -13.03
N GLN A 57 5.37 1.81 -14.18
CA GLN A 57 6.64 1.17 -14.52
C GLN A 57 7.81 2.17 -14.61
N GLN A 58 7.61 3.33 -15.21
CA GLN A 58 8.62 4.38 -15.26
C GLN A 58 8.95 4.91 -13.86
N CYS A 59 7.93 5.10 -13.01
CA CYS A 59 8.12 5.56 -11.64
C CYS A 59 8.86 4.50 -10.79
N LEU A 60 8.53 3.22 -10.92
CA LEU A 60 9.23 2.13 -10.25
C LEU A 60 10.68 1.99 -10.74
N GLN A 61 10.92 2.18 -12.04
CA GLN A 61 12.27 2.19 -12.60
C GLN A 61 13.11 3.35 -12.04
N LEU A 62 12.51 4.54 -11.89
CA LEU A 62 13.15 5.69 -11.27
C LEU A 62 13.54 5.37 -9.82
N LEU A 63 12.61 4.84 -9.03
CA LEU A 63 12.88 4.43 -7.64
C LEU A 63 14.02 3.39 -7.58
N ALA A 64 13.98 2.36 -8.43
CA ALA A 64 15.02 1.33 -8.48
C ALA A 64 16.40 1.92 -8.81
N ASN A 65 16.44 2.87 -9.75
CA ASN A 65 17.68 3.56 -10.11
C ASN A 65 18.22 4.39 -8.93
N VAL A 66 17.34 5.15 -8.25
CA VAL A 66 17.74 5.98 -7.10
C VAL A 66 18.24 5.14 -5.94
N LEU A 67 17.55 4.04 -5.60
CA LEU A 67 17.99 3.12 -4.55
C LEU A 67 19.38 2.55 -4.83
N ARG A 68 19.71 2.30 -6.09
CA ARG A 68 21.02 1.78 -6.50
C ARG A 68 22.11 2.86 -6.54
N GLU A 69 21.80 4.06 -7.08
CA GLU A 69 22.80 5.13 -7.27
C GLU A 69 23.14 5.86 -5.96
N VAL A 70 22.14 6.06 -5.09
CA VAL A 70 22.37 6.68 -3.76
C VAL A 70 23.01 5.68 -2.79
N ASP A 71 22.70 4.39 -2.90
CA ASP A 71 23.25 3.26 -2.12
C ASP A 71 23.32 3.56 -0.60
N SER A 72 22.27 4.16 -0.05
CA SER A 72 22.18 4.44 1.38
C SER A 72 21.06 3.62 2.03
N PRO A 73 21.29 3.01 3.21
CA PRO A 73 20.31 2.17 3.88
C PRO A 73 19.09 2.93 4.39
N ASP A 74 19.12 4.26 4.41
CA ASP A 74 18.03 5.13 4.85
C ASP A 74 17.20 5.72 3.70
N THR A 75 17.55 5.45 2.43
CA THR A 75 16.93 6.08 1.25
C THR A 75 15.42 5.92 1.23
N SER A 76 14.89 4.72 1.46
CA SER A 76 13.44 4.46 1.49
C SER A 76 12.73 5.22 2.61
N PHE A 77 13.33 5.28 3.79
CA PHE A 77 12.80 6.00 4.95
C PHE A 77 12.81 7.51 4.72
N MET A 78 13.90 8.05 4.21
CA MET A 78 14.03 9.49 3.92
C MET A 78 13.05 9.94 2.84
N LEU A 79 12.87 9.15 1.78
CA LEU A 79 11.82 9.39 0.79
C LEU A 79 10.43 9.41 1.44
N GLY A 80 10.16 8.50 2.37
CA GLY A 80 8.89 8.44 3.09
C GLY A 80 8.63 9.66 3.96
N GLN A 81 9.64 10.19 4.65
CA GLN A 81 9.47 11.34 5.55
C GLN A 81 8.88 12.59 4.89
N HIS A 82 9.16 12.78 3.60
CA HIS A 82 8.76 13.97 2.86
C HIS A 82 7.65 13.71 1.82
N LEU A 83 7.14 12.48 1.76
CA LEU A 83 6.22 12.06 0.70
C LEU A 83 4.86 12.75 0.76
N LEU A 84 4.20 12.78 1.92
CA LEU A 84 2.81 13.22 2.03
C LEU A 84 2.59 14.73 2.10
N PRO A 85 3.44 15.56 2.73
CA PRO A 85 3.17 16.99 2.81
C PRO A 85 3.28 17.79 1.51
N GLY A 86 3.67 17.21 0.39
CA GLY A 86 3.92 17.96 -0.85
C GLY A 86 3.28 17.40 -2.11
N ALA A 87 2.75 16.19 -2.06
CA ALA A 87 2.33 15.46 -3.27
C ALA A 87 1.14 16.12 -4.00
N ASP A 88 0.19 16.69 -3.26
CA ASP A 88 -1.01 17.34 -3.79
C ASP A 88 -1.45 18.45 -2.81
N PRO A 89 -1.48 19.72 -3.21
CA PRO A 89 -1.81 20.82 -2.30
C PRO A 89 -3.22 20.73 -1.71
N ALA A 90 -4.22 20.32 -2.50
CA ALA A 90 -5.60 20.20 -2.04
C ALA A 90 -5.73 19.03 -1.05
N LEU A 91 -5.19 17.86 -1.41
CA LEU A 91 -5.20 16.69 -0.52
C LEU A 91 -4.35 16.91 0.73
N SER A 92 -3.23 17.63 0.63
CA SER A 92 -2.43 18.03 1.80
C SER A 92 -3.20 18.95 2.73
N ALA A 93 -3.99 19.89 2.20
CA ALA A 93 -4.89 20.73 2.99
C ALA A 93 -6.00 19.89 3.63
N ALA A 94 -6.62 18.95 2.90
CA ALA A 94 -7.63 18.05 3.45
C ALA A 94 -7.08 17.22 4.62
N LEU A 95 -5.89 16.63 4.47
CA LEU A 95 -5.21 15.87 5.52
C LEU A 95 -4.90 16.75 6.74
N ARG A 96 -4.45 17.99 6.52
CA ARG A 96 -4.14 18.96 7.59
C ARG A 96 -5.35 19.30 8.43
N HIS A 97 -6.52 19.43 7.81
CA HIS A 97 -7.75 19.86 8.46
C HIS A 97 -8.71 18.70 8.78
N ALA A 98 -8.27 17.46 8.61
CA ALA A 98 -9.02 16.29 9.04
C ALA A 98 -9.33 16.37 10.55
N ALA A 99 -10.52 15.92 10.95
CA ALA A 99 -10.97 15.98 12.33
C ALA A 99 -10.15 15.11 13.29
N SER A 100 -9.61 13.99 12.77
CA SER A 100 -8.90 12.98 13.55
C SER A 100 -7.97 12.15 12.67
N LEU A 101 -7.18 11.29 13.29
CA LEU A 101 -6.37 10.29 12.58
C LEU A 101 -7.24 9.39 11.70
N GLU A 102 -8.40 8.97 12.20
CA GLU A 102 -9.31 8.11 11.44
C GLU A 102 -9.70 8.74 10.11
N GLN A 103 -10.16 10.00 10.13
CA GLN A 103 -10.54 10.71 8.91
C GLN A 103 -9.35 10.89 7.97
N ALA A 104 -8.17 11.23 8.49
CA ALA A 104 -6.97 11.38 7.66
C ALA A 104 -6.58 10.07 6.98
N LEU A 105 -6.63 8.94 7.68
CA LEU A 105 -6.35 7.62 7.09
C LEU A 105 -7.42 7.21 6.08
N GLN A 106 -8.69 7.55 6.30
CA GLN A 106 -9.77 7.33 5.33
C GLN A 106 -9.53 8.14 4.04
N ILE A 107 -9.17 9.42 4.16
CA ILE A 107 -8.80 10.27 3.00
C ILE A 107 -7.62 9.64 2.25
N LEU A 108 -6.58 9.22 2.98
CA LEU A 108 -5.41 8.59 2.39
C LEU A 108 -5.76 7.31 1.61
N CYS A 109 -6.58 6.43 2.18
CA CYS A 109 -7.01 5.21 1.51
C CYS A 109 -7.89 5.48 0.28
N GLN A 110 -8.80 6.46 0.37
CA GLN A 110 -9.68 6.83 -0.74
C GLN A 110 -8.95 7.52 -1.89
N ARG A 111 -7.91 8.32 -1.58
CA ARG A 111 -7.13 9.10 -2.54
C ARG A 111 -5.72 8.53 -2.78
N SER A 112 -5.52 7.26 -2.48
CA SER A 112 -4.20 6.62 -2.54
C SER A 112 -3.58 6.65 -3.93
N ALA A 113 -4.35 6.54 -5.00
CA ALA A 113 -3.85 6.62 -6.37
C ALA A 113 -3.12 7.95 -6.68
N ARG A 114 -3.42 9.02 -5.95
CA ARG A 114 -2.73 10.32 -6.06
C ARG A 114 -1.65 10.54 -5.01
N LEU A 115 -1.90 10.08 -3.77
CA LEU A 115 -1.00 10.31 -2.63
C LEU A 115 0.09 9.25 -2.54
N LEU A 116 -0.24 8.00 -2.79
CA LEU A 116 0.62 6.82 -2.63
C LEU A 116 0.43 5.84 -3.81
N PRO A 117 0.78 6.23 -5.04
CA PRO A 117 0.35 5.51 -6.25
C PRO A 117 0.98 4.12 -6.45
N LEU A 118 2.03 3.76 -5.68
CA LEU A 118 2.78 2.52 -5.92
C LEU A 118 2.33 1.34 -5.04
N LEU A 119 1.80 1.61 -3.84
CA LEU A 119 1.15 0.61 -2.98
C LEU A 119 -0.16 1.18 -2.48
N ARG A 120 -1.21 0.35 -2.44
CA ARG A 120 -2.50 0.79 -1.94
C ARG A 120 -2.64 0.53 -0.44
N PRO A 121 -2.81 1.58 0.38
CA PRO A 121 -3.12 1.41 1.79
C PRO A 121 -4.55 0.91 1.95
N ARG A 122 -4.74 -0.01 2.88
CA ARG A 122 -6.03 -0.59 3.25
C ARG A 122 -6.20 -0.51 4.75
N LEU A 123 -7.36 -0.05 5.15
CA LEU A 123 -7.68 0.20 6.55
C LEU A 123 -8.72 -0.79 7.05
N HIS A 124 -8.43 -1.38 8.18
CA HIS A 124 -9.39 -2.16 8.93
C HIS A 124 -9.40 -1.71 10.39
N ALA A 125 -10.58 -1.33 10.89
CA ALA A 125 -10.79 -1.00 12.31
C ALA A 125 -11.79 -1.98 12.91
N GLY A 126 -11.43 -2.60 14.03
CA GLY A 126 -12.27 -3.56 14.73
C GLY A 126 -11.61 -4.05 16.01
N ASP A 127 -12.40 -4.52 16.96
CA ASP A 127 -11.97 -5.12 18.24
C ASP A 127 -10.96 -4.25 19.04
N GLY A 128 -11.16 -2.95 19.04
CA GLY A 128 -10.29 -2.01 19.75
C GLY A 128 -8.95 -1.74 19.08
N GLN A 129 -8.75 -2.21 17.85
CA GLN A 129 -7.50 -2.04 17.12
C GLN A 129 -7.72 -1.55 15.69
N LEU A 130 -6.80 -0.73 15.21
CA LEU A 130 -6.62 -0.36 13.81
C LEU A 130 -5.53 -1.22 13.19
N VAL A 131 -5.78 -1.72 11.99
CA VAL A 131 -4.79 -2.35 11.11
C VAL A 131 -4.74 -1.59 9.80
N LEU A 132 -3.61 -0.93 9.51
CA LEU A 132 -3.31 -0.33 8.22
C LEU A 132 -2.29 -1.23 7.51
N TYR A 133 -2.64 -1.75 6.34
CA TYR A 133 -1.78 -2.65 5.58
C TYR A 133 -1.73 -2.26 4.10
N TRP A 134 -0.79 -2.81 3.35
CA TRP A 134 -0.59 -2.45 1.95
C TRP A 134 -0.72 -3.65 1.02
N THR A 135 -1.42 -3.41 -0.10
CA THR A 135 -1.47 -4.33 -1.24
C THR A 135 -0.62 -3.79 -2.38
N ASP A 136 -0.07 -4.70 -3.19
CA ASP A 136 0.72 -4.33 -4.37
C ASP A 136 -0.23 -3.85 -5.48
N SER A 137 0.06 -2.68 -6.02
CA SER A 137 -0.72 -2.08 -7.12
C SER A 137 -0.11 -2.37 -8.49
N HIS A 138 1.18 -2.71 -8.58
CA HIS A 138 1.90 -2.71 -9.86
C HIS A 138 2.86 -3.88 -10.10
N GLY A 139 2.90 -4.89 -9.23
CA GLY A 139 3.70 -6.10 -9.43
C GLY A 139 5.21 -5.87 -9.32
N ALA A 140 5.66 -5.20 -8.25
CA ALA A 140 7.06 -4.88 -8.03
C ALA A 140 7.66 -5.57 -6.79
N PRO A 141 7.70 -6.92 -6.74
CA PRO A 141 8.12 -7.64 -5.53
C PRO A 141 9.56 -7.33 -5.11
N GLY A 142 10.46 -7.05 -6.05
CA GLY A 142 11.85 -6.68 -5.75
C GLY A 142 12.00 -5.31 -5.07
N LEU A 143 11.04 -4.39 -5.26
CA LEU A 143 11.01 -3.08 -4.62
C LEU A 143 10.10 -3.04 -3.39
N ARG A 144 9.33 -4.10 -3.13
CA ARG A 144 8.37 -4.12 -2.03
C ARG A 144 8.96 -3.74 -0.68
N PRO A 145 10.17 -4.22 -0.26
CA PRO A 145 10.77 -3.77 1.00
C PRO A 145 10.92 -2.27 1.11
N ALA A 146 11.49 -1.63 0.09
CA ALA A 146 11.70 -0.17 0.07
C ALA A 146 10.36 0.60 0.00
N LEU A 147 9.40 0.11 -0.79
CA LEU A 147 8.06 0.71 -0.87
C LEU A 147 7.34 0.66 0.47
N VAL A 148 7.39 -0.46 1.18
CA VAL A 148 6.77 -0.62 2.51
C VAL A 148 7.42 0.33 3.52
N GLU A 149 8.75 0.39 3.57
CA GLU A 149 9.50 1.31 4.43
C GLU A 149 9.12 2.77 4.16
N MET A 150 9.08 3.15 2.88
CA MET A 150 8.70 4.49 2.44
C MET A 150 7.27 4.84 2.88
N HIS A 151 6.32 3.93 2.69
CA HIS A 151 4.91 4.18 3.02
C HIS A 151 4.67 4.19 4.54
N MET A 152 5.27 3.27 5.30
CA MET A 152 5.18 3.27 6.76
C MET A 152 5.77 4.55 7.35
N THR A 153 6.93 4.98 6.85
CA THR A 153 7.56 6.23 7.29
C THR A 153 6.72 7.45 6.93
N ALA A 154 6.07 7.46 5.76
CA ALA A 154 5.17 8.53 5.36
C ALA A 154 3.99 8.69 6.33
N ILE A 155 3.40 7.58 6.82
CA ILE A 155 2.34 7.63 7.83
C ILE A 155 2.87 8.15 9.17
N VAL A 156 4.04 7.68 9.62
CA VAL A 156 4.66 8.16 10.87
C VAL A 156 4.96 9.66 10.79
N ALA A 157 5.50 10.11 9.66
CA ALA A 157 5.80 11.51 9.42
C ALA A 157 4.52 12.38 9.35
N LEU A 158 3.48 11.89 8.67
CA LEU A 158 2.17 12.55 8.59
C LEU A 158 1.59 12.77 9.99
N VAL A 159 1.52 11.72 10.78
CA VAL A 159 0.97 11.77 12.14
C VAL A 159 1.76 12.73 13.02
N ARG A 160 3.09 12.70 12.93
CA ARG A 160 3.95 13.65 13.66
C ARG A 160 3.74 15.08 13.20
N TRP A 161 3.59 15.31 11.91
CA TRP A 161 3.35 16.64 11.36
C TRP A 161 1.98 17.20 11.75
N LEU A 162 0.93 16.39 11.73
CA LEU A 162 -0.45 16.81 12.01
C LEU A 162 -0.78 16.82 13.51
N GLY A 163 -0.30 15.82 14.24
CA GLY A 163 -0.59 15.62 15.67
C GLY A 163 0.49 16.15 16.62
N GLY A 164 1.65 16.59 16.11
CA GLY A 164 2.78 17.08 16.91
C GLY A 164 3.47 16.01 17.77
N ARG A 165 3.09 14.75 17.67
CA ARG A 165 3.59 13.66 18.51
C ARG A 165 3.76 12.35 17.73
N ARG A 166 4.56 11.43 18.25
CA ARG A 166 4.60 10.04 17.80
C ARG A 166 3.48 9.25 18.47
N LEU A 167 2.85 8.35 17.72
CA LEU A 167 1.90 7.38 18.27
C LEU A 167 2.60 6.02 18.48
N PRO A 168 2.08 5.16 19.38
CA PRO A 168 2.66 3.86 19.68
C PRO A 168 2.31 2.81 18.62
N TRP A 169 2.78 3.02 17.40
CA TRP A 169 2.61 2.08 16.31
C TRP A 169 3.38 0.79 16.55
N ARG A 170 2.78 -0.32 16.18
CA ARG A 170 3.42 -1.63 16.05
C ARG A 170 3.55 -1.95 14.57
N PHE A 171 4.73 -2.37 14.13
CA PHE A 171 5.03 -2.60 12.72
C PHE A 171 5.21 -4.09 12.46
N CYS A 172 4.55 -4.60 11.43
CA CYS A 172 4.68 -5.97 10.95
C CYS A 172 5.25 -5.96 9.52
N PHE A 173 6.29 -6.75 9.28
CA PHE A 173 6.93 -6.88 7.99
C PHE A 173 6.79 -8.33 7.48
N ASN A 174 6.26 -8.49 6.27
CA ASN A 174 6.17 -9.78 5.58
C ASN A 174 7.50 -10.13 4.90
N ARG A 175 8.55 -10.17 5.69
CA ARG A 175 9.90 -10.56 5.28
C ARG A 175 10.74 -10.93 6.50
N ALA A 176 11.85 -11.64 6.24
CA ALA A 176 12.83 -11.94 7.28
C ALA A 176 13.46 -10.66 7.85
N ARG A 177 13.86 -10.72 9.11
CA ARG A 177 14.55 -9.62 9.78
C ARG A 177 15.85 -9.29 9.03
N PRO A 178 16.08 -8.04 8.61
CA PRO A 178 17.33 -7.65 7.97
C PRO A 178 18.49 -7.72 8.97
N ARG A 179 19.72 -7.82 8.46
CA ARG A 179 20.93 -7.82 9.30
C ARG A 179 21.10 -6.51 10.06
N HIS A 180 20.74 -5.40 9.40
CA HIS A 180 20.83 -4.05 9.93
C HIS A 180 19.41 -3.50 10.06
N ILE A 181 18.94 -3.30 11.28
CA ILE A 181 17.60 -2.79 11.59
C ILE A 181 17.61 -1.35 12.13
N GLU A 182 18.78 -0.76 12.27
CA GLU A 182 19.00 0.53 12.91
C GLU A 182 18.13 1.61 12.25
N GLN A 183 18.00 1.58 10.92
CA GLN A 183 17.17 2.53 10.20
C GLN A 183 15.67 2.36 10.51
N HIS A 184 15.21 1.12 10.66
CA HIS A 184 13.84 0.85 11.08
C HIS A 184 13.57 1.41 12.49
N GLU A 185 14.49 1.19 13.42
CA GLU A 185 14.36 1.69 14.81
C GLU A 185 14.36 3.22 14.87
N VAL A 186 15.24 3.87 14.09
CA VAL A 186 15.35 5.35 14.03
C VAL A 186 14.09 5.98 13.46
N HIS A 187 13.59 5.46 12.33
CA HIS A 187 12.51 6.10 11.57
C HIS A 187 11.13 5.67 12.06
N LEU A 188 10.94 4.41 12.42
CA LEU A 188 9.65 3.85 12.80
C LEU A 188 9.49 3.71 14.32
N GLY A 189 10.52 3.30 15.04
CA GLY A 189 10.49 3.06 16.47
C GLY A 189 10.80 1.62 16.84
N GLY A 190 10.63 1.25 18.11
CA GLY A 190 11.09 -0.02 18.65
C GLY A 190 10.17 -1.23 18.50
N GLU A 191 8.89 -1.07 18.21
CA GLU A 191 7.96 -2.21 18.08
C GLU A 191 7.92 -2.78 16.66
N LEU A 192 8.96 -3.50 16.30
CA LEU A 192 9.17 -4.09 14.98
C LEU A 192 9.04 -5.60 15.02
N ARG A 193 8.15 -6.18 14.20
CA ARG A 193 7.97 -7.62 14.03
C ARG A 193 8.26 -8.01 12.58
N PHE A 194 9.09 -9.02 12.39
CA PHE A 194 9.44 -9.60 11.10
C PHE A 194 8.86 -11.00 10.96
N ASP A 195 9.00 -11.62 9.78
CA ASP A 195 8.40 -12.92 9.45
C ASP A 195 6.87 -12.95 9.63
N CYS A 196 6.23 -11.78 9.50
CA CYS A 196 4.78 -11.65 9.51
C CYS A 196 4.19 -12.09 8.16
N GLN A 197 2.88 -12.32 8.14
CA GLN A 197 2.16 -12.69 6.91
C GLN A 197 1.63 -11.46 6.14
N LEU A 198 1.85 -10.27 6.67
CA LEU A 198 1.33 -9.01 6.12
C LEU A 198 2.28 -7.87 6.49
N ASP A 199 2.51 -6.97 5.55
CA ASP A 199 3.12 -5.67 5.85
C ASP A 199 2.04 -4.76 6.42
N ALA A 200 2.14 -4.40 7.71
CA ALA A 200 1.09 -3.66 8.38
C ALA A 200 1.62 -2.77 9.51
N MET A 201 0.85 -1.73 9.81
CA MET A 201 0.95 -0.94 11.02
C MET A 201 -0.30 -1.16 11.87
N LEU A 202 -0.11 -1.39 13.17
CA LEU A 202 -1.18 -1.59 14.11
C LEU A 202 -1.17 -0.48 15.16
N LEU A 203 -2.37 -0.04 15.55
CA LEU A 203 -2.56 0.99 16.56
C LEU A 203 -3.82 0.70 17.36
N ASP A 204 -3.83 1.02 18.65
CA ASP A 204 -5.03 0.87 19.45
C ASP A 204 -6.08 1.93 19.04
N ALA A 205 -7.36 1.51 18.97
CA ALA A 205 -8.43 2.33 18.39
C ALA A 205 -8.70 3.64 19.16
N GLU A 206 -8.31 3.72 20.44
CA GLU A 206 -8.42 4.95 21.24
C GLU A 206 -7.72 6.17 20.62
N TRP A 207 -6.67 5.93 19.81
CA TRP A 207 -5.92 6.98 19.13
C TRP A 207 -6.62 7.54 17.89
N LEU A 208 -7.61 6.82 17.33
CA LEU A 208 -8.25 7.16 16.06
C LEU A 208 -9.12 8.40 16.13
N THR A 209 -9.87 8.52 17.23
CA THR A 209 -10.91 9.55 17.41
C THR A 209 -10.42 10.82 18.10
N GLN A 210 -9.16 10.84 18.53
CA GLN A 210 -8.58 12.01 19.16
C GLN A 210 -8.53 13.17 18.15
N PRO A 211 -9.08 14.35 18.51
CA PRO A 211 -9.09 15.50 17.59
C PRO A 211 -7.67 15.99 17.32
N TRP A 212 -7.43 16.41 16.09
CA TRP A 212 -6.14 17.00 15.73
C TRP A 212 -6.15 18.52 15.94
N PRO A 213 -4.97 19.13 16.25
CA PRO A 213 -4.86 20.56 16.51
C PRO A 213 -5.35 21.46 15.38
N GLY A 214 -5.21 21.01 14.12
CA GLY A 214 -5.62 21.73 12.91
C GLY A 214 -7.00 21.36 12.38
N ALA A 215 -7.81 20.62 13.14
CA ALA A 215 -9.12 20.13 12.69
C ALA A 215 -10.07 21.28 12.31
N ASP A 216 -10.56 21.25 11.06
CA ASP A 216 -11.55 22.17 10.52
C ASP A 216 -12.38 21.47 9.43
N ALA A 217 -13.59 21.07 9.79
CA ALA A 217 -14.44 20.28 8.89
C ALA A 217 -14.81 21.03 7.61
N GLY A 218 -15.01 22.35 7.67
CA GLY A 218 -15.34 23.17 6.52
C GLY A 218 -14.18 23.27 5.53
N THR A 219 -13.00 23.57 6.03
CA THR A 219 -11.77 23.63 5.22
C THR A 219 -11.41 22.26 4.65
N CYS A 220 -11.55 21.18 5.42
CA CYS A 220 -11.34 19.81 4.95
C CYS A 220 -12.28 19.45 3.80
N ALA A 221 -13.58 19.71 3.96
CA ALA A 221 -14.58 19.42 2.93
C ALA A 221 -14.35 20.24 1.65
N THR A 222 -14.02 21.54 1.78
CA THR A 222 -13.69 22.41 0.65
C THR A 222 -12.45 21.92 -0.10
N ALA A 223 -11.42 21.52 0.63
CA ALA A 223 -10.19 20.99 0.06
C ALA A 223 -10.44 19.66 -0.70
N LEU A 224 -11.25 18.76 -0.13
CA LEU A 224 -11.65 17.51 -0.80
C LEU A 224 -12.50 17.76 -2.07
N ALA A 225 -13.40 18.73 -2.03
CA ALA A 225 -14.20 19.10 -3.20
C ALA A 225 -13.35 19.73 -4.32
N GLY A 226 -12.27 20.45 -3.96
CA GLY A 226 -11.33 21.04 -4.91
C GLY A 226 -10.27 20.07 -5.44
N ALA A 227 -10.13 18.90 -4.81
CA ALA A 227 -9.25 17.85 -5.30
C ALA A 227 -9.87 17.18 -6.52
N ASP A 228 -9.24 17.35 -7.67
CA ASP A 228 -9.70 16.76 -8.92
C ASP A 228 -9.64 15.23 -8.85
N ASP A 229 -10.78 14.57 -9.04
CA ASP A 229 -10.88 13.10 -9.14
C ASP A 229 -10.70 12.58 -10.57
N ALA A 230 -10.56 13.49 -11.53
CA ALA A 230 -10.47 13.11 -12.94
C ALA A 230 -9.16 12.34 -13.20
N GLY A 231 -9.28 11.07 -13.46
CA GLY A 231 -8.24 10.26 -14.09
C GLY A 231 -7.45 9.27 -13.24
N ALA A 232 -7.69 9.19 -11.95
CA ALA A 232 -7.02 8.17 -11.12
C ALA A 232 -7.77 6.83 -11.15
N ALA A 233 -7.79 6.17 -12.30
CA ALA A 233 -8.27 4.78 -12.35
C ALA A 233 -7.39 3.90 -11.45
N LEU A 234 -8.02 2.98 -10.72
CA LEU A 234 -7.29 1.97 -9.96
C LEU A 234 -6.43 1.12 -10.90
N SER A 235 -5.31 0.63 -10.41
CA SER A 235 -4.58 -0.41 -11.13
C SER A 235 -5.45 -1.67 -11.29
N LEU A 236 -5.14 -2.52 -12.27
CA LEU A 236 -5.81 -3.81 -12.39
C LEU A 236 -5.71 -4.64 -11.11
N LEU A 237 -4.55 -4.66 -10.44
CA LEU A 237 -4.36 -5.43 -9.21
C LEU A 237 -5.24 -4.89 -8.08
N ASP A 238 -5.33 -3.57 -7.92
CA ASP A 238 -6.20 -2.96 -6.91
C ASP A 238 -7.67 -3.23 -7.17
N ALA A 239 -8.12 -3.07 -8.42
CA ALA A 239 -9.50 -3.33 -8.82
C ALA A 239 -9.86 -4.81 -8.67
N LEU A 240 -8.93 -5.72 -9.04
CA LEU A 240 -9.12 -7.15 -8.87
C LEU A 240 -9.16 -7.55 -7.40
N TYR A 241 -8.28 -6.99 -6.57
CA TYR A 241 -8.31 -7.23 -5.14
C TYR A 241 -9.66 -6.83 -4.52
N ASP A 242 -10.18 -5.65 -4.86
CA ASP A 242 -11.49 -5.18 -4.37
C ASP A 242 -12.63 -6.10 -4.82
N TYR A 243 -12.63 -6.51 -6.09
CA TYR A 243 -13.59 -7.48 -6.61
C TYR A 243 -13.51 -8.82 -5.87
N LEU A 244 -12.31 -9.37 -5.75
CA LEU A 244 -12.09 -10.66 -5.07
C LEU A 244 -12.48 -10.60 -3.59
N LEU A 245 -12.20 -9.49 -2.91
CA LEU A 245 -12.59 -9.30 -1.51
C LEU A 245 -14.12 -9.26 -1.35
N ALA A 246 -14.82 -8.57 -2.24
CA ALA A 246 -16.28 -8.52 -2.23
C ALA A 246 -16.93 -9.88 -2.52
N GLU A 247 -16.33 -10.66 -3.43
CA GLU A 247 -16.87 -11.94 -3.90
C GLU A 247 -16.25 -13.17 -3.21
N VAL A 248 -15.33 -13.01 -2.25
CA VAL A 248 -14.55 -14.10 -1.64
C VAL A 248 -15.41 -15.25 -1.10
N ARG A 249 -16.59 -14.92 -0.55
CA ARG A 249 -17.55 -15.89 -0.02
C ARG A 249 -18.27 -16.70 -1.09
N ARG A 250 -18.31 -16.19 -2.33
CA ARG A 250 -18.98 -16.83 -3.49
C ARG A 250 -18.03 -17.64 -4.35
N SER A 251 -16.80 -17.86 -3.86
CA SER A 251 -15.76 -18.60 -4.59
C SER A 251 -15.56 -18.07 -6.01
N PRO A 252 -15.11 -16.81 -6.18
CA PRO A 252 -14.96 -16.20 -7.49
C PRO A 252 -14.03 -17.00 -8.39
N THR A 253 -14.38 -17.08 -9.67
CA THR A 253 -13.60 -17.76 -10.72
C THR A 253 -12.98 -16.75 -11.68
N LEU A 254 -12.03 -17.21 -12.50
CA LEU A 254 -11.46 -16.37 -13.54
C LEU A 254 -12.54 -15.86 -14.52
N GLU A 255 -13.51 -16.73 -14.84
CA GLU A 255 -14.62 -16.41 -15.75
C GLU A 255 -15.52 -15.33 -15.16
N SER A 256 -15.89 -15.45 -13.86
CA SER A 256 -16.71 -14.44 -13.19
C SER A 256 -15.98 -13.09 -13.06
N ALA A 257 -14.69 -13.13 -12.76
CA ALA A 257 -13.88 -11.92 -12.74
C ALA A 257 -13.78 -11.28 -14.14
N SER A 258 -13.46 -12.08 -15.16
CA SER A 258 -13.35 -11.58 -16.54
C SER A 258 -14.64 -10.89 -17.01
N ALA A 259 -15.79 -11.46 -16.67
CA ALA A 259 -17.09 -10.86 -16.97
C ALA A 259 -17.29 -9.51 -16.25
N ALA A 260 -16.89 -9.39 -14.96
CA ALA A 260 -16.99 -8.16 -14.20
C ALA A 260 -16.10 -7.03 -14.76
N PHE A 261 -14.96 -7.40 -15.35
CA PHE A 261 -14.00 -6.49 -16.00
C PHE A 261 -14.27 -6.26 -17.49
N ASP A 262 -15.30 -6.88 -18.03
CA ASP A 262 -15.68 -6.79 -19.47
C ASP A 262 -14.53 -7.19 -20.41
N VAL A 263 -13.83 -8.25 -20.07
CA VAL A 263 -12.72 -8.81 -20.87
C VAL A 263 -12.84 -10.33 -21.00
N SER A 264 -12.17 -10.91 -21.99
CA SER A 264 -12.09 -12.37 -22.05
C SER A 264 -11.17 -12.94 -20.97
N PRO A 265 -11.36 -14.21 -20.50
CA PRO A 265 -10.43 -14.87 -19.59
C PRO A 265 -8.99 -14.90 -20.08
N ALA A 266 -8.77 -15.02 -21.39
CA ALA A 266 -7.44 -14.97 -22.00
C ALA A 266 -6.82 -13.57 -21.89
N THR A 267 -7.62 -12.52 -22.05
CA THR A 267 -7.18 -11.13 -21.90
C THR A 267 -6.81 -10.83 -20.45
N LEU A 268 -7.66 -11.23 -19.48
CA LEU A 268 -7.37 -11.04 -18.05
C LEU A 268 -6.08 -11.76 -17.64
N LYS A 269 -5.88 -13.03 -18.08
CA LYS A 269 -4.62 -13.75 -17.85
C LYS A 269 -3.41 -13.00 -18.40
N ARG A 270 -3.50 -12.50 -19.63
CA ARG A 270 -2.42 -11.74 -20.27
C ARG A 270 -2.12 -10.43 -19.52
N HIS A 271 -3.16 -9.73 -19.06
CA HIS A 271 -2.97 -8.51 -18.27
C HIS A 271 -2.30 -8.83 -16.93
N LEU A 272 -2.73 -9.85 -16.18
CA LEU A 272 -2.11 -10.25 -14.92
C LEU A 272 -0.65 -10.69 -15.10
N ALA A 273 -0.34 -11.38 -16.20
CA ALA A 273 1.05 -11.75 -16.51
C ALA A 273 1.99 -10.55 -16.68
N ARG A 274 1.49 -9.36 -17.08
CA ARG A 274 2.28 -8.12 -17.15
C ARG A 274 2.71 -7.60 -15.76
N TYR A 275 1.97 -7.99 -14.71
CA TYR A 275 2.31 -7.72 -13.32
C TYR A 275 3.12 -8.85 -12.68
N GLY A 276 3.49 -9.89 -13.44
CA GLY A 276 4.21 -11.06 -12.93
C GLY A 276 3.35 -11.98 -12.05
N THR A 277 2.03 -11.90 -12.15
CA THR A 277 1.09 -12.66 -11.31
C THR A 277 0.03 -13.39 -12.13
N HIS A 278 -0.89 -14.08 -11.47
CA HIS A 278 -2.01 -14.79 -12.06
C HIS A 278 -3.20 -14.85 -11.10
N PHE A 279 -4.39 -15.10 -11.64
CA PHE A 279 -5.67 -15.03 -10.92
C PHE A 279 -5.67 -15.81 -9.58
N VAL A 280 -5.12 -17.03 -9.57
CA VAL A 280 -5.12 -17.88 -8.37
C VAL A 280 -4.23 -17.26 -7.28
N ALA A 281 -3.09 -16.67 -7.64
CA ALA A 281 -2.22 -16.00 -6.68
C ALA A 281 -2.91 -14.79 -6.02
N GLU A 282 -3.62 -13.99 -6.81
CA GLU A 282 -4.37 -12.85 -6.29
C GLU A 282 -5.53 -13.29 -5.38
N LEU A 283 -6.24 -14.36 -5.75
CA LEU A 283 -7.31 -14.95 -4.93
C LEU A 283 -6.74 -15.53 -3.62
N ASP A 284 -5.62 -16.24 -3.68
CA ASP A 284 -4.94 -16.80 -2.51
C ASP A 284 -4.46 -15.69 -1.56
N GLN A 285 -4.00 -14.55 -2.08
CA GLN A 285 -3.65 -13.38 -1.29
C GLN A 285 -4.88 -12.81 -0.55
N VAL A 286 -5.98 -12.58 -1.25
CA VAL A 286 -7.21 -12.07 -0.63
C VAL A 286 -7.72 -13.04 0.44
N ARG A 287 -7.75 -14.34 0.16
CA ARG A 287 -8.14 -15.37 1.14
C ARG A 287 -7.24 -15.38 2.37
N THR A 288 -5.94 -15.18 2.17
CA THR A 288 -4.98 -15.05 3.29
C THR A 288 -5.31 -13.84 4.16
N HIS A 289 -5.51 -12.67 3.56
CA HIS A 289 -5.83 -11.45 4.31
C HIS A 289 -7.15 -11.58 5.08
N VAL A 290 -8.18 -12.17 4.47
CA VAL A 290 -9.46 -12.44 5.13
C VAL A 290 -9.30 -13.44 6.28
N ALA A 291 -8.53 -14.52 6.10
CA ALA A 291 -8.27 -15.49 7.16
C ALA A 291 -7.52 -14.85 8.35
N LEU A 292 -6.49 -14.04 8.08
CA LEU A 292 -5.76 -13.27 9.11
C LEU A 292 -6.71 -12.39 9.91
N TYR A 293 -7.57 -11.65 9.22
CA TYR A 293 -8.59 -10.81 9.84
C TYR A 293 -9.54 -11.62 10.75
N LEU A 294 -10.09 -12.72 10.24
CA LEU A 294 -11.02 -13.55 11.00
C LEU A 294 -10.37 -14.20 12.23
N PHE A 295 -9.11 -14.60 12.12
CA PHE A 295 -8.37 -15.14 13.26
C PHE A 295 -8.07 -14.09 14.33
N GLN A 296 -7.68 -12.89 13.92
CA GLN A 296 -7.28 -11.81 14.82
C GLN A 296 -8.50 -11.13 15.45
N SER A 297 -9.41 -10.63 14.62
CA SER A 297 -10.52 -9.78 15.07
C SER A 297 -11.71 -10.57 15.59
N ARG A 298 -12.00 -11.74 15.05
CA ARG A 298 -13.17 -12.53 15.45
C ARG A 298 -12.81 -13.78 16.25
N ARG A 299 -11.52 -14.01 16.51
CA ARG A 299 -11.02 -15.23 17.16
C ARG A 299 -11.65 -16.50 16.56
N ALA A 300 -11.93 -16.47 15.26
CA ALA A 300 -12.66 -17.53 14.56
C ALA A 300 -11.87 -18.85 14.58
N GLY A 301 -12.60 -19.96 14.70
CA GLY A 301 -12.05 -21.29 14.51
C GLY A 301 -11.81 -21.61 13.03
N ASN A 302 -11.07 -22.71 12.75
CA ASN A 302 -10.78 -23.12 11.37
C ASN A 302 -12.04 -23.44 10.57
N GLU A 303 -13.07 -24.00 11.20
CA GLU A 303 -14.37 -24.31 10.60
C GLU A 303 -15.08 -23.04 10.12
N ALA A 304 -15.13 -22.01 10.99
CA ALA A 304 -15.77 -20.74 10.65
C ALA A 304 -15.03 -19.99 9.55
N VAL A 305 -13.69 -20.04 9.52
CA VAL A 305 -12.90 -19.44 8.44
C VAL A 305 -13.06 -20.23 7.14
N ALA A 306 -13.09 -21.56 7.20
CA ALA A 306 -13.32 -22.43 6.05
C ALA A 306 -14.68 -22.14 5.40
N ASP A 307 -15.75 -22.11 6.22
CA ASP A 307 -17.10 -21.77 5.77
C ASP A 307 -17.16 -20.36 5.14
N TYR A 308 -16.59 -19.38 5.82
CA TYR A 308 -16.56 -17.99 5.30
C TYR A 308 -15.87 -17.87 3.96
N LEU A 309 -14.78 -18.61 3.72
CA LEU A 309 -13.99 -18.59 2.49
C LEU A 309 -14.52 -19.56 1.41
N GLY A 310 -15.65 -20.24 1.65
CA GLY A 310 -16.26 -21.18 0.72
C GLY A 310 -15.50 -22.50 0.55
N PHE A 311 -14.74 -22.94 1.55
CA PHE A 311 -14.13 -24.28 1.57
C PHE A 311 -15.13 -25.34 2.00
N HIS A 312 -15.04 -26.52 1.39
CA HIS A 312 -15.88 -27.65 1.73
C HIS A 312 -15.71 -28.10 3.20
N ASP A 313 -14.48 -28.03 3.73
CA ASP A 313 -14.15 -28.40 5.10
C ASP A 313 -12.89 -27.68 5.62
N ALA A 314 -12.71 -27.74 6.93
CA ALA A 314 -11.56 -27.15 7.61
C ALA A 314 -10.21 -27.82 7.26
N ALA A 315 -10.22 -29.09 6.81
CA ALA A 315 -8.99 -29.79 6.43
C ALA A 315 -8.46 -29.27 5.10
N ASN A 316 -9.37 -29.03 4.12
CA ASN A 316 -9.05 -28.40 2.85
C ASN A 316 -8.53 -26.96 3.05
N PHE A 317 -9.22 -26.19 3.89
CA PHE A 317 -8.76 -24.85 4.27
C PHE A 317 -7.35 -24.90 4.88
N ARG A 318 -7.08 -25.73 5.88
CA ARG A 318 -5.76 -25.83 6.54
C ARG A 318 -4.65 -26.16 5.55
N ARG A 319 -4.87 -27.08 4.58
CA ARG A 319 -3.90 -27.41 3.55
C ARG A 319 -3.63 -26.20 2.63
N SER A 320 -4.68 -25.53 2.20
CA SER A 320 -4.57 -24.35 1.37
C SER A 320 -3.88 -23.20 2.09
N PHE A 321 -4.25 -22.93 3.34
CA PHE A 321 -3.64 -21.90 4.17
C PHE A 321 -2.14 -22.13 4.36
N LYS A 322 -1.74 -23.39 4.65
CA LYS A 322 -0.31 -23.74 4.74
C LYS A 322 0.42 -23.55 3.40
N ARG A 323 -0.23 -23.82 2.27
CA ARG A 323 0.35 -23.57 0.94
C ARG A 323 0.55 -22.08 0.69
N TRP A 324 -0.41 -21.22 1.10
CA TRP A 324 -0.34 -19.77 0.87
C TRP A 324 0.69 -19.07 1.74
N THR A 325 0.76 -19.47 3.02
CA THR A 325 1.48 -18.73 4.07
C THR A 325 2.75 -19.45 4.56
N GLY A 326 2.93 -20.71 4.22
CA GLY A 326 3.97 -21.57 4.80
C GLY A 326 3.66 -22.02 6.24
N LEU A 327 2.65 -21.44 6.90
CA LEU A 327 2.28 -21.68 8.30
C LEU A 327 0.97 -22.47 8.45
N THR A 328 0.84 -23.17 9.56
CA THR A 328 -0.48 -23.68 9.93
C THR A 328 -1.32 -22.59 10.59
N PRO A 329 -2.68 -22.65 10.51
CA PRO A 329 -3.53 -21.72 11.26
C PRO A 329 -3.28 -21.72 12.78
N ALA A 330 -2.85 -22.86 13.34
CA ALA A 330 -2.53 -22.97 14.76
C ALA A 330 -1.23 -22.21 15.10
N SER A 331 -0.16 -22.38 14.30
CA SER A 331 1.10 -21.65 14.52
C SER A 331 0.94 -20.15 14.31
N LEU A 332 0.10 -19.73 13.35
CA LEU A 332 -0.20 -18.33 13.16
C LEU A 332 -0.93 -17.73 14.38
N ARG A 333 -1.98 -18.39 14.86
CA ARG A 333 -2.71 -17.90 16.07
C ARG A 333 -1.80 -17.80 17.29
N ALA A 334 -0.88 -18.73 17.46
CA ALA A 334 0.11 -18.66 18.54
C ALA A 334 1.01 -17.43 18.41
N SER A 335 1.42 -17.07 17.19
CA SER A 335 2.25 -15.87 16.94
C SER A 335 1.48 -14.55 17.07
N LEU A 336 0.15 -14.57 16.92
CA LEU A 336 -0.71 -13.39 17.11
C LEU A 336 -1.07 -13.15 18.59
N ALA A 337 -0.97 -14.18 19.44
CA ALA A 337 -1.32 -14.12 20.86
C ALA A 337 -0.16 -13.65 21.76
N GLY A 338 1.08 -13.66 21.26
CA GLY A 338 2.30 -13.14 21.91
C GLY A 338 2.66 -11.77 21.39
#